data_cbcc32f09a1dbb4b7aa89b1423e2291d
#
_entry.id   cbcc32f09a1dbb4b7aa89b1423e2291d
#
_cell.length_a   1.000
_cell.length_b   1.000
_cell.length_c   1.000
_cell.angle_alpha   90.00
_cell.angle_beta   90.00
_cell.angle_gamma   90.00
#
_symmetry.space_group_name_H-M   'P 1'
#
loop_
_entity.id
_entity.type
_entity.pdbx_description
1 polymer ?
#
loop_
_entity_poly.entity_id
_entity_poly.type
_entity_poly.pdbx_seq_one_letter_code
_entity_poly.pdbx_strand_id
1 'polypeptide(L)'
;MRTCCCPFFSVRLQGLGVILLTCWIGTVKASEHRPFGIGVGLYQHRLTVEQASVDAREASLVLEALDVELQARSSELGPYDPAAGELWLSAAEQAVSLGDYQLAEQWFSAALHNLRLNEGLQSTSQLSIVEKLVTAARRNGDRAELANRVDYRFRLLGLGNPPYDETILAAADDWLAVKIELLITDTFDSRTAYELYNRADTLQSAVCDDPVWRASWCRTFSFRLLGVMSVIDWFVQPLVKDEFADSPLSTFKRHDSVWDNNPIDHKLQTLNRTIEGRARRIFEIWRNHFPADDQLRLVAADWGWVHGRRAQALSDYRELQSRHPEWFFRPVALPQQPALTPDPRLARNSEVYTVRCQVNTWGRVSEIELSPEGATGLAVARRQFREVKFRPAFDASGELVEAAFEADIVGIRD
;
A
#
# COMPACT_ATOMS: atom_id res chain seq x y z
N MET A 1 -27.34 -30.07 -13.75
CA MET A 1 -27.41 -31.46 -13.25
C MET A 1 -26.26 -32.26 -13.86
N ARG A 2 -25.19 -32.46 -13.12
CA ARG A 2 -24.20 -33.55 -13.27
C ARG A 2 -23.43 -33.64 -11.97
N THR A 3 -23.83 -34.60 -11.16
CA THR A 3 -23.24 -35.08 -9.93
C THR A 3 -21.98 -35.88 -10.25
N CYS A 4 -20.83 -35.52 -9.71
CA CYS A 4 -19.65 -36.39 -9.67
C CYS A 4 -19.56 -37.05 -8.29
N CYS A 5 -19.82 -38.38 -8.27
CA CYS A 5 -19.54 -39.28 -7.15
C CYS A 5 -18.04 -39.60 -7.10
N CYS A 6 -17.41 -39.44 -5.95
CA CYS A 6 -16.13 -40.07 -5.64
C CYS A 6 -16.38 -41.40 -4.90
N PRO A 7 -15.68 -42.49 -5.27
CA PRO A 7 -15.82 -43.79 -4.58
C PRO A 7 -14.96 -43.86 -3.31
N PHE A 8 -15.56 -44.36 -2.25
CA PHE A 8 -14.92 -44.76 -1.00
C PHE A 8 -14.01 -45.97 -1.25
N PHE A 9 -12.73 -45.85 -0.88
CA PHE A 9 -11.88 -47.02 -0.64
C PHE A 9 -11.72 -47.20 0.89
N SER A 10 -12.26 -48.27 1.39
CA SER A 10 -12.10 -48.75 2.77
C SER A 10 -10.89 -49.69 2.84
N VAL A 11 -9.84 -49.27 3.52
CA VAL A 11 -8.75 -50.16 3.94
C VAL A 11 -8.77 -50.26 5.47
N ARG A 12 -9.12 -51.45 5.94
CA ARG A 12 -8.94 -51.84 7.37
C ARG A 12 -7.46 -52.09 7.61
N LEU A 13 -6.85 -51.35 8.54
CA LEU A 13 -5.62 -51.75 9.21
C LEU A 13 -5.83 -51.61 10.74
N GLN A 14 -5.69 -52.75 11.39
CA GLN A 14 -5.66 -52.86 12.85
C GLN A 14 -4.30 -52.41 13.37
N GLY A 15 -4.31 -51.59 14.42
CA GLY A 15 -3.16 -51.50 15.31
C GLY A 15 -2.67 -50.07 15.55
N LEU A 16 -3.00 -49.55 16.73
CA LEU A 16 -2.22 -48.58 17.55
C LEU A 16 -1.82 -47.24 16.93
N GLY A 17 -2.40 -46.17 17.45
CA GLY A 17 -1.90 -44.82 17.33
C GLY A 17 -2.96 -43.85 16.80
N VAL A 18 -3.80 -43.34 17.70
CA VAL A 18 -4.68 -42.21 17.39
C VAL A 18 -3.78 -40.95 17.20
N ILE A 19 -3.32 -40.73 15.97
CA ILE A 19 -2.80 -39.42 15.58
C ILE A 19 -4.02 -38.57 15.20
N LEU A 20 -4.47 -37.73 16.12
CA LEU A 20 -5.37 -36.64 15.83
C LEU A 20 -4.65 -35.69 14.85
N LEU A 21 -4.82 -35.94 13.55
CA LEU A 21 -4.59 -34.96 12.50
C LEU A 21 -5.68 -33.89 12.67
N THR A 22 -5.43 -32.91 13.54
CA THR A 22 -6.15 -31.66 13.48
C THR A 22 -5.84 -31.03 12.14
N CYS A 23 -6.76 -31.22 11.17
CA CYS A 23 -6.81 -30.37 10.00
C CYS A 23 -6.91 -28.92 10.49
N TRP A 24 -5.80 -28.24 10.57
CA TRP A 24 -5.76 -26.81 10.59
C TRP A 24 -6.32 -26.36 9.24
N ILE A 25 -7.64 -26.22 9.16
CA ILE A 25 -8.25 -25.33 8.17
C ILE A 25 -7.77 -23.96 8.59
N GLY A 26 -6.63 -23.56 8.05
CA GLY A 26 -6.22 -22.17 8.08
C GLY A 26 -7.37 -21.39 7.47
N THR A 27 -8.19 -20.78 8.31
CA THR A 27 -9.05 -19.71 7.87
C THR A 27 -8.10 -18.69 7.26
N VAL A 28 -8.00 -18.71 5.92
CA VAL A 28 -7.50 -17.58 5.17
C VAL A 28 -8.42 -16.46 5.63
N LYS A 29 -7.94 -15.65 6.59
CA LYS A 29 -8.54 -14.37 6.88
C LYS A 29 -8.55 -13.67 5.54
N ALA A 30 -9.72 -13.61 4.90
CA ALA A 30 -9.92 -12.75 3.76
C ALA A 30 -9.34 -11.42 4.20
N SER A 31 -8.25 -11.00 3.57
CA SER A 31 -7.66 -9.69 3.83
C SER A 31 -8.83 -8.73 3.66
N GLU A 32 -9.21 -8.05 4.75
CA GLU A 32 -10.20 -6.99 4.68
C GLU A 32 -9.66 -6.03 3.63
N HIS A 33 -10.17 -6.14 2.42
CA HIS A 33 -9.85 -5.25 1.31
C HIS A 33 -10.38 -3.88 1.71
N ARG A 34 -9.56 -3.12 2.39
CA ARG A 34 -9.85 -1.73 2.68
C ARG A 34 -9.88 -0.98 1.37
N PRO A 35 -11.00 -0.31 1.07
CA PRO A 35 -11.36 0.12 -0.28
C PRO A 35 -10.33 0.98 -1.00
N PHE A 36 -9.50 1.73 -0.31
CA PHE A 36 -8.59 2.67 -0.95
C PHE A 36 -7.11 2.29 -0.81
N GLY A 37 -6.78 1.15 -0.22
CA GLY A 37 -5.41 0.59 -0.17
C GLY A 37 -4.33 1.48 0.47
N ILE A 38 -4.70 2.69 0.85
CA ILE A 38 -3.81 3.70 1.36
C ILE A 38 -4.22 3.96 2.79
N GLY A 39 -3.48 3.57 3.68
CA GLY A 39 -3.72 3.81 5.08
C GLY A 39 -3.29 2.63 5.91
N VAL A 40 -3.55 2.66 7.15
CA VAL A 40 -3.14 1.75 8.22
C VAL A 40 -2.97 0.26 7.85
N GLY A 41 -3.65 -0.23 6.80
CA GLY A 41 -3.52 -1.61 6.30
C GLY A 41 -2.19 -1.97 5.65
N LEU A 42 -1.52 -1.04 4.97
CA LEU A 42 -0.20 -1.26 4.38
C LEU A 42 0.90 -1.37 5.45
N TYR A 43 0.72 -0.73 6.58
CA TYR A 43 1.66 -0.77 7.70
C TYR A 43 1.61 -2.07 8.51
N GLN A 44 0.45 -2.68 8.67
CA GLN A 44 0.31 -3.93 9.44
C GLN A 44 1.04 -5.12 8.79
N HIS A 45 1.22 -5.12 7.48
CA HIS A 45 1.99 -6.18 6.80
C HIS A 45 3.51 -6.04 6.92
N ARG A 46 4.02 -4.90 7.40
CA ARG A 46 5.47 -4.64 7.44
C ARG A 46 6.17 -5.04 8.71
N LEU A 47 5.46 -5.18 9.80
CA LEU A 47 6.07 -5.47 11.10
C LEU A 47 6.21 -6.96 11.40
N THR A 48 5.68 -7.84 10.59
CA THR A 48 6.04 -9.25 10.63
C THR A 48 7.32 -9.46 9.81
N VAL A 49 8.44 -9.00 10.33
CA VAL A 49 9.72 -9.60 10.01
C VAL A 49 9.63 -11.00 10.61
N GLU A 50 9.36 -12.00 9.79
CA GLU A 50 9.63 -13.38 10.15
C GLU A 50 11.12 -13.45 10.48
N GLN A 51 11.43 -13.37 11.76
CA GLN A 51 12.75 -13.75 12.26
C GLN A 51 12.89 -15.23 11.96
N ALA A 52 13.57 -15.54 10.87
CA ALA A 52 14.09 -16.89 10.66
C ALA A 52 14.97 -17.20 11.86
N SER A 53 14.59 -18.20 12.64
CA SER A 53 15.31 -18.69 13.81
C SER A 53 16.54 -19.52 13.40
N VAL A 54 17.38 -18.98 12.54
CA VAL A 54 18.74 -19.45 12.35
C VAL A 54 19.56 -18.84 13.48
N ASP A 55 20.43 -19.63 14.10
CA ASP A 55 21.34 -19.07 15.09
C ASP A 55 22.13 -17.93 14.42
N ALA A 56 21.76 -16.68 14.74
CA ALA A 56 22.24 -15.48 14.04
C ALA A 56 23.77 -15.39 14.03
N ARG A 57 24.41 -16.03 15.01
CA ARG A 57 25.86 -16.08 15.13
C ARG A 57 26.50 -17.03 14.11
N GLU A 58 25.89 -18.19 13.89
CA GLU A 58 26.38 -19.18 12.90
C GLU A 58 26.19 -18.63 11.48
N ALA A 59 25.02 -18.01 11.21
CA ALA A 59 24.76 -17.34 9.94
C ALA A 59 25.79 -16.24 9.66
N SER A 60 26.13 -15.40 10.65
CA SER A 60 27.13 -14.32 10.49
C SER A 60 28.50 -14.86 10.11
N LEU A 61 28.95 -15.94 10.76
CA LEU A 61 30.26 -16.55 10.46
C LEU A 61 30.34 -17.14 9.04
N VAL A 62 29.22 -17.75 8.57
CA VAL A 62 29.13 -18.27 7.20
C VAL A 62 29.21 -17.14 6.19
N LEU A 63 28.48 -16.05 6.43
CA LEU A 63 28.45 -14.90 5.53
C LEU A 63 29.79 -14.17 5.48
N GLU A 64 30.48 -14.01 6.62
CA GLU A 64 31.83 -13.42 6.67
C GLU A 64 32.85 -14.26 5.89
N ALA A 65 32.82 -15.59 6.03
CA ALA A 65 33.69 -16.47 5.26
C ALA A 65 33.42 -16.40 3.76
N LEU A 66 32.12 -16.31 3.38
CA LEU A 66 31.71 -16.19 2.00
C LEU A 66 32.11 -14.85 1.38
N ASP A 67 32.05 -13.76 2.13
CA ASP A 67 32.45 -12.42 1.66
C ASP A 67 33.97 -12.39 1.34
N VAL A 68 34.78 -12.97 2.20
CA VAL A 68 36.24 -13.08 1.96
C VAL A 68 36.53 -13.90 0.70
N GLU A 69 35.86 -15.04 0.50
CA GLU A 69 36.05 -15.87 -0.70
C GLU A 69 35.61 -15.14 -1.96
N LEU A 70 34.45 -14.44 -1.92
CA LEU A 70 33.96 -13.66 -3.03
C LEU A 70 34.89 -12.54 -3.45
N GLN A 71 35.42 -11.79 -2.47
CA GLN A 71 36.36 -10.71 -2.75
C GLN A 71 37.66 -11.25 -3.39
N ALA A 72 38.19 -12.37 -2.89
CA ALA A 72 39.36 -13.00 -3.47
C ALA A 72 39.09 -13.43 -4.92
N ARG A 73 38.03 -14.19 -5.18
CA ARG A 73 37.70 -14.69 -6.52
C ARG A 73 37.33 -13.59 -7.49
N SER A 74 36.56 -12.60 -7.06
CA SER A 74 36.20 -11.47 -7.93
C SER A 74 37.40 -10.62 -8.31
N SER A 75 38.40 -10.53 -7.44
CA SER A 75 39.67 -9.86 -7.74
C SER A 75 40.50 -10.62 -8.77
N GLU A 76 40.48 -11.96 -8.75
CA GLU A 76 41.16 -12.82 -9.73
C GLU A 76 40.50 -12.75 -11.12
N LEU A 77 39.17 -12.80 -11.17
CA LEU A 77 38.42 -12.78 -12.42
C LEU A 77 38.37 -11.38 -13.05
N GLY A 78 38.34 -10.36 -12.22
CA GLY A 78 38.17 -8.96 -12.65
C GLY A 78 36.71 -8.52 -12.85
N PRO A 79 36.48 -7.21 -12.94
CA PRO A 79 35.11 -6.66 -12.95
C PRO A 79 34.32 -6.96 -14.21
N TYR A 80 34.98 -7.34 -15.30
CA TYR A 80 34.33 -7.59 -16.60
C TYR A 80 34.05 -9.07 -16.86
N ASP A 81 34.52 -9.97 -15.99
CA ASP A 81 34.27 -11.40 -16.16
C ASP A 81 32.79 -11.72 -15.74
N PRO A 82 31.98 -12.29 -16.63
CA PRO A 82 30.61 -12.70 -16.30
C PRO A 82 30.54 -13.66 -15.10
N ALA A 83 31.56 -14.53 -14.93
CA ALA A 83 31.61 -15.47 -13.82
C ALA A 83 31.67 -14.76 -12.45
N ALA A 84 32.26 -13.57 -12.37
CA ALA A 84 32.21 -12.75 -11.16
C ALA A 84 30.78 -12.34 -10.82
N GLY A 85 29.96 -11.98 -11.83
CA GLY A 85 28.55 -11.66 -11.66
C GLY A 85 27.74 -12.84 -11.13
N GLU A 86 27.98 -14.04 -11.63
CA GLU A 86 27.31 -15.27 -11.17
C GLU A 86 27.69 -15.62 -9.72
N LEU A 87 28.96 -15.43 -9.33
CA LEU A 87 29.38 -15.61 -7.95
C LEU A 87 28.65 -14.67 -7.00
N TRP A 88 28.58 -13.37 -7.32
CA TRP A 88 27.85 -12.38 -6.53
C TRP A 88 26.36 -12.70 -6.43
N LEU A 89 25.75 -13.18 -7.53
CA LEU A 89 24.35 -13.57 -7.55
C LEU A 89 24.07 -14.76 -6.63
N SER A 90 24.91 -15.79 -6.70
CA SER A 90 24.78 -16.99 -5.87
C SER A 90 24.96 -16.68 -4.38
N ALA A 91 25.94 -15.83 -4.05
CA ALA A 91 26.17 -15.40 -2.68
C ALA A 91 25.00 -14.58 -2.12
N ALA A 92 24.44 -13.67 -2.94
CA ALA A 92 23.28 -12.90 -2.55
C ALA A 92 22.05 -13.76 -2.24
N GLU A 93 21.82 -14.83 -3.02
CA GLU A 93 20.77 -15.81 -2.76
C GLU A 93 20.98 -16.56 -1.44
N GLN A 94 22.23 -16.85 -1.11
CA GLN A 94 22.59 -17.46 0.15
C GLN A 94 22.36 -16.51 1.33
N ALA A 95 22.72 -15.23 1.20
CA ALA A 95 22.41 -14.22 2.21
C ALA A 95 20.89 -14.06 2.44
N VAL A 96 20.09 -14.10 1.37
CA VAL A 96 18.63 -14.11 1.48
C VAL A 96 18.13 -15.33 2.27
N SER A 97 18.70 -16.51 2.03
CA SER A 97 18.31 -17.74 2.73
C SER A 97 18.61 -17.71 4.22
N LEU A 98 19.66 -16.96 4.60
CA LEU A 98 20.07 -16.73 5.98
C LEU A 98 19.37 -15.51 6.64
N GLY A 99 18.54 -14.77 5.88
CA GLY A 99 17.79 -13.64 6.36
C GLY A 99 18.56 -12.31 6.40
N ASP A 100 19.79 -12.27 5.92
CA ASP A 100 20.58 -11.04 5.82
C ASP A 100 20.28 -10.30 4.50
N TYR A 101 19.16 -9.58 4.50
CA TYR A 101 18.71 -8.83 3.33
C TYR A 101 19.60 -7.63 3.00
N GLN A 102 20.30 -7.06 3.98
CA GLN A 102 21.20 -5.94 3.76
C GLN A 102 22.43 -6.39 2.96
N LEU A 103 23.04 -7.49 3.34
CA LEU A 103 24.18 -8.06 2.63
C LEU A 103 23.76 -8.60 1.26
N ALA A 104 22.60 -9.25 1.18
CA ALA A 104 22.02 -9.71 -0.08
C ALA A 104 21.86 -8.56 -1.08
N GLU A 105 21.40 -7.40 -0.64
CA GLU A 105 21.22 -6.22 -1.48
C GLU A 105 22.54 -5.68 -2.02
N GLN A 106 23.60 -5.68 -1.21
CA GLN A 106 24.96 -5.32 -1.64
C GLN A 106 25.48 -6.26 -2.74
N TRP A 107 25.35 -7.57 -2.52
CA TRP A 107 25.83 -8.56 -3.48
C TRP A 107 24.98 -8.64 -4.75
N PHE A 108 23.65 -8.52 -4.67
CA PHE A 108 22.81 -8.35 -5.87
C PHE A 108 23.18 -7.08 -6.65
N SER A 109 23.54 -5.99 -5.96
CA SER A 109 23.97 -4.76 -6.63
C SER A 109 25.30 -4.94 -7.37
N ALA A 110 26.24 -5.71 -6.79
CA ALA A 110 27.49 -6.07 -7.45
C ALA A 110 27.25 -6.95 -8.70
N ALA A 111 26.38 -7.97 -8.58
CA ALA A 111 25.97 -8.80 -9.70
C ALA A 111 25.32 -7.99 -10.82
N LEU A 112 24.40 -7.07 -10.47
CA LEU A 112 23.76 -6.17 -11.42
C LEU A 112 24.74 -5.25 -12.10
N HIS A 113 25.74 -4.75 -11.37
CA HIS A 113 26.80 -3.91 -11.94
C HIS A 113 27.62 -4.67 -12.99
N ASN A 114 28.05 -5.90 -12.66
CA ASN A 114 28.77 -6.76 -13.60
C ASN A 114 27.93 -7.05 -14.86
N LEU A 115 26.66 -7.39 -14.69
CA LEU A 115 25.76 -7.66 -15.81
C LEU A 115 25.59 -6.41 -16.73
N ARG A 116 25.51 -5.21 -16.15
CA ARG A 116 25.45 -3.95 -16.92
C ARG A 116 26.71 -3.68 -17.72
N LEU A 117 27.88 -4.04 -17.20
CA LEU A 117 29.14 -3.90 -17.92
C LEU A 117 29.21 -4.83 -19.14
N ASN A 118 28.64 -6.04 -19.00
CA ASN A 118 28.69 -7.05 -20.06
C ASN A 118 27.56 -6.90 -21.10
N GLU A 119 26.34 -6.55 -20.68
CA GLU A 119 25.17 -6.56 -21.56
C GLU A 119 24.57 -5.18 -21.81
N GLY A 120 25.07 -4.15 -21.14
CA GLY A 120 24.60 -2.78 -21.25
C GLY A 120 23.46 -2.41 -20.33
N LEU A 121 23.23 -1.10 -20.20
CA LEU A 121 22.30 -0.53 -19.22
C LEU A 121 20.80 -0.76 -19.53
N GLN A 122 20.47 -1.16 -20.75
CA GLN A 122 19.09 -1.32 -21.21
C GLN A 122 18.69 -2.79 -21.42
N SER A 123 19.57 -3.73 -21.07
CA SER A 123 19.29 -5.15 -21.24
C SER A 123 18.18 -5.61 -20.30
N THR A 124 17.19 -6.29 -20.84
CA THR A 124 16.08 -6.90 -20.06
C THR A 124 16.51 -8.10 -19.22
N SER A 125 17.70 -8.69 -19.48
CA SER A 125 18.29 -9.73 -18.64
C SER A 125 18.52 -9.28 -17.20
N GLN A 126 18.65 -7.97 -16.98
CA GLN A 126 18.75 -7.38 -15.65
C GLN A 126 17.50 -7.57 -14.77
N LEU A 127 16.35 -7.82 -15.37
CA LEU A 127 15.06 -7.86 -14.65
C LEU A 127 15.07 -8.88 -13.50
N SER A 128 15.64 -10.06 -13.71
CA SER A 128 15.70 -11.10 -12.68
C SER A 128 16.46 -10.66 -11.43
N ILE A 129 17.57 -9.93 -11.60
CA ILE A 129 18.35 -9.41 -10.47
C ILE A 129 17.65 -8.21 -9.84
N VAL A 130 17.05 -7.33 -10.66
CA VAL A 130 16.31 -6.17 -10.16
C VAL A 130 15.10 -6.59 -9.33
N GLU A 131 14.38 -7.65 -9.70
CA GLU A 131 13.28 -8.21 -8.91
C GLU A 131 13.74 -8.73 -7.54
N LYS A 132 14.90 -9.39 -7.51
CA LYS A 132 15.53 -9.83 -6.26
C LYS A 132 15.92 -8.64 -5.38
N LEU A 133 16.47 -7.58 -5.98
CA LEU A 133 16.79 -6.32 -5.29
C LEU A 133 15.54 -5.64 -4.73
N VAL A 134 14.45 -5.57 -5.49
CA VAL A 134 13.15 -5.05 -4.99
C VAL A 134 12.68 -5.86 -3.79
N THR A 135 12.82 -7.18 -3.85
CA THR A 135 12.42 -8.07 -2.76
C THR A 135 13.30 -7.89 -1.52
N ALA A 136 14.61 -7.80 -1.70
CA ALA A 136 15.57 -7.58 -0.61
C ALA A 136 15.36 -6.24 0.07
N ALA A 137 15.25 -5.14 -0.69
CA ALA A 137 14.98 -3.80 -0.16
C ALA A 137 13.64 -3.73 0.61
N ARG A 138 12.61 -4.42 0.12
CA ARG A 138 11.31 -4.53 0.80
C ARG A 138 11.43 -5.27 2.14
N ARG A 139 12.19 -6.36 2.19
CA ARG A 139 12.43 -7.15 3.40
C ARG A 139 13.34 -6.42 4.39
N ASN A 140 14.35 -5.72 3.90
CA ASN A 140 15.24 -4.88 4.70
C ASN A 140 14.52 -3.63 5.29
N GLY A 141 13.40 -3.22 4.72
CA GLY A 141 12.67 -2.02 5.12
C GLY A 141 13.33 -0.73 4.65
N ASP A 142 14.31 -0.80 3.75
CA ASP A 142 14.94 0.37 3.14
C ASP A 142 14.02 0.96 2.06
N ARG A 143 13.29 2.01 2.42
CA ARG A 143 12.32 2.65 1.54
C ARG A 143 12.95 3.42 0.40
N ALA A 144 14.07 4.10 0.66
CA ALA A 144 14.74 4.88 -0.35
C ALA A 144 15.28 3.95 -1.44
N GLU A 145 15.89 2.84 -1.03
CA GLU A 145 16.40 1.86 -1.97
C GLU A 145 15.26 1.11 -2.68
N LEU A 146 14.19 0.75 -1.98
CA LEU A 146 13.00 0.18 -2.61
C LEU A 146 12.44 1.11 -3.71
N ALA A 147 12.32 2.42 -3.43
CA ALA A 147 11.91 3.40 -4.42
C ALA A 147 12.82 3.41 -5.65
N ASN A 148 14.13 3.43 -5.43
CA ASN A 148 15.13 3.43 -6.51
C ASN A 148 15.02 2.16 -7.36
N ARG A 149 14.83 0.99 -6.75
CA ARG A 149 14.74 -0.31 -7.45
C ARG A 149 13.45 -0.46 -8.24
N VAL A 150 12.31 -0.04 -7.70
CA VAL A 150 11.04 -0.06 -8.46
C VAL A 150 11.04 0.97 -9.58
N ASP A 151 11.65 2.16 -9.41
CA ASP A 151 11.86 3.13 -10.48
C ASP A 151 12.72 2.56 -11.59
N TYR A 152 13.78 1.84 -11.23
CA TYR A 152 14.67 1.22 -12.22
C TYR A 152 13.96 0.10 -12.99
N ARG A 153 13.26 -0.79 -12.29
CA ARG A 153 12.46 -1.86 -12.92
C ARG A 153 11.42 -1.30 -13.89
N PHE A 154 10.70 -0.26 -13.44
CA PHE A 154 9.68 0.39 -14.24
C PHE A 154 10.26 1.04 -15.52
N ARG A 155 11.45 1.64 -15.43
CA ARG A 155 12.17 2.17 -16.61
C ARG A 155 12.61 1.08 -17.58
N LEU A 156 13.17 -0.02 -17.10
CA LEU A 156 13.57 -1.16 -17.94
C LEU A 156 12.40 -1.75 -18.71
N LEU A 157 11.21 -1.70 -18.14
CA LEU A 157 9.97 -2.19 -18.72
C LEU A 157 9.19 -1.10 -19.49
N GLY A 158 9.86 -0.05 -19.93
CA GLY A 158 9.28 0.95 -20.83
C GLY A 158 8.36 1.96 -20.17
N LEU A 159 8.47 2.16 -18.83
CA LEU A 159 7.70 3.18 -18.09
C LEU A 159 6.18 2.98 -18.15
N GLY A 160 5.72 1.75 -18.28
CA GLY A 160 4.29 1.45 -18.42
C GLY A 160 3.67 2.03 -19.70
N ASN A 161 4.43 2.11 -20.78
CA ASN A 161 3.93 2.44 -22.11
C ASN A 161 3.56 1.17 -22.90
N PRO A 162 2.61 1.23 -23.82
CA PRO A 162 2.28 0.08 -24.66
C PRO A 162 3.45 -0.32 -25.59
N PRO A 163 3.51 -1.58 -26.04
CA PRO A 163 2.50 -2.62 -25.83
C PRO A 163 2.50 -3.17 -24.41
N TYR A 164 1.31 -3.46 -23.87
CA TYR A 164 1.18 -3.99 -22.52
C TYR A 164 1.29 -5.51 -22.53
N ASP A 165 1.98 -6.04 -21.50
CA ASP A 165 1.93 -7.43 -21.07
C ASP A 165 1.76 -7.50 -19.55
N GLU A 166 1.60 -8.71 -19.02
CA GLU A 166 1.40 -8.94 -17.58
C GLU A 166 2.57 -8.40 -16.75
N THR A 167 3.80 -8.54 -17.24
CA THR A 167 5.03 -8.11 -16.54
C THR A 167 5.10 -6.58 -16.45
N ILE A 168 4.78 -5.90 -17.53
CA ILE A 168 4.75 -4.42 -17.59
C ILE A 168 3.67 -3.87 -16.66
N LEU A 169 2.48 -4.47 -16.68
CA LEU A 169 1.37 -4.01 -15.84
C LEU A 169 1.62 -4.30 -14.36
N ALA A 170 2.18 -5.47 -14.03
CA ALA A 170 2.57 -5.79 -12.65
C ALA A 170 3.66 -4.83 -12.12
N ALA A 171 4.64 -4.50 -12.94
CA ALA A 171 5.68 -3.54 -12.55
C ALA A 171 5.13 -2.12 -12.40
N ALA A 172 4.17 -1.72 -13.23
CA ALA A 172 3.50 -0.42 -13.13
C ALA A 172 2.64 -0.33 -11.85
N ASP A 173 1.92 -1.40 -11.50
CA ASP A 173 1.15 -1.47 -10.27
C ASP A 173 2.04 -1.37 -9.03
N ASP A 174 3.12 -2.14 -8.98
CA ASP A 174 4.06 -2.13 -7.86
C ASP A 174 4.76 -0.76 -7.73
N TRP A 175 5.14 -0.14 -8.86
CA TRP A 175 5.70 1.20 -8.90
C TRP A 175 4.70 2.24 -8.33
N LEU A 176 3.45 2.24 -8.78
CA LEU A 176 2.42 3.13 -8.26
C LEU A 176 2.20 2.90 -6.76
N ALA A 177 2.11 1.64 -6.32
CA ALA A 177 1.92 1.30 -4.92
C ALA A 177 3.01 1.89 -4.01
N VAL A 178 4.27 1.66 -4.37
CA VAL A 178 5.43 2.14 -3.58
C VAL A 178 5.49 3.66 -3.59
N LYS A 179 5.29 4.30 -4.76
CA LYS A 179 5.34 5.76 -4.86
C LYS A 179 4.20 6.47 -4.13
N ILE A 180 2.98 5.93 -4.19
CA ILE A 180 1.85 6.44 -3.41
C ILE A 180 2.15 6.35 -1.91
N GLU A 181 2.72 5.22 -1.49
CA GLU A 181 3.09 5.03 -0.10
C GLU A 181 4.13 6.06 0.37
N LEU A 182 5.18 6.27 -0.42
CA LEU A 182 6.20 7.27 -0.12
C LEU A 182 5.62 8.69 -0.09
N LEU A 183 4.70 9.00 -0.99
CA LEU A 183 4.02 10.30 -1.01
C LEU A 183 3.22 10.59 0.27
N ILE A 184 2.71 9.51 0.92
CA ILE A 184 1.98 9.62 2.18
C ILE A 184 2.93 9.72 3.38
N THR A 185 4.04 9.00 3.33
CA THR A 185 4.92 8.77 4.48
C THR A 185 6.11 9.72 4.56
N ASP A 186 6.46 10.34 3.45
CA ASP A 186 7.50 11.35 3.35
C ASP A 186 6.89 12.76 3.27
N THR A 187 7.70 13.74 2.97
CA THR A 187 7.20 15.09 2.68
C THR A 187 6.42 15.07 1.37
N PHE A 188 5.17 15.54 1.40
CA PHE A 188 4.36 15.66 0.21
C PHE A 188 5.05 16.53 -0.84
N ASP A 189 5.26 15.96 -2.04
CA ASP A 189 5.83 16.66 -3.18
C ASP A 189 4.80 16.77 -4.31
N SER A 190 4.45 18.00 -4.64
CA SER A 190 3.45 18.34 -5.64
C SER A 190 3.78 17.79 -7.03
N ARG A 191 5.05 17.78 -7.41
CA ARG A 191 5.49 17.26 -8.71
C ARG A 191 5.25 15.76 -8.79
N THR A 192 5.72 15.03 -7.79
CA THR A 192 5.53 13.58 -7.69
C THR A 192 4.05 13.22 -7.67
N ALA A 193 3.23 13.94 -6.89
CA ALA A 193 1.78 13.72 -6.84
C ALA A 193 1.11 13.89 -8.21
N TYR A 194 1.49 14.93 -8.94
CA TYR A 194 0.96 15.20 -10.28
C TYR A 194 1.40 14.16 -11.31
N GLU A 195 2.66 13.74 -11.27
CA GLU A 195 3.20 12.69 -12.15
C GLU A 195 2.53 11.33 -11.89
N LEU A 196 2.35 10.97 -10.61
CA LEU A 196 1.64 9.74 -10.22
C LEU A 196 0.20 9.75 -10.70
N TYR A 197 -0.51 10.88 -10.54
CA TYR A 197 -1.86 11.00 -11.04
C TYR A 197 -1.93 10.78 -12.54
N ASN A 198 -1.11 11.48 -13.32
CA ASN A 198 -1.13 11.35 -14.78
C ASN A 198 -0.81 9.93 -15.25
N ARG A 199 0.14 9.28 -14.60
CA ARG A 199 0.52 7.90 -14.93
C ARG A 199 -0.60 6.92 -14.56
N ALA A 200 -1.17 7.04 -13.36
CA ALA A 200 -2.29 6.21 -12.92
C ALA A 200 -3.54 6.40 -13.81
N ASP A 201 -3.84 7.64 -14.19
CA ASP A 201 -4.97 7.98 -15.07
C ASP A 201 -4.80 7.39 -16.47
N THR A 202 -3.58 7.49 -17.04
CA THR A 202 -3.25 6.91 -18.33
C THR A 202 -3.38 5.39 -18.33
N LEU A 203 -2.78 4.73 -17.35
CA LEU A 203 -2.83 3.27 -17.22
C LEU A 203 -4.26 2.79 -16.98
N GLN A 204 -4.99 3.42 -16.05
CA GLN A 204 -6.38 3.07 -15.76
C GLN A 204 -7.26 3.17 -17.01
N SER A 205 -7.13 4.26 -17.77
CA SER A 205 -7.91 4.44 -19.02
C SER A 205 -7.55 3.35 -20.03
N ALA A 206 -6.26 3.14 -20.27
CA ALA A 206 -5.80 2.16 -21.25
C ALA A 206 -6.28 0.73 -20.95
N VAL A 207 -6.14 0.28 -19.69
CA VAL A 207 -6.51 -1.11 -19.32
C VAL A 207 -8.03 -1.30 -19.18
N CYS A 208 -8.79 -0.25 -18.83
CA CYS A 208 -10.23 -0.35 -18.73
C CYS A 208 -10.92 -0.31 -20.10
N ASP A 209 -10.32 0.37 -21.07
CA ASP A 209 -10.85 0.43 -22.44
C ASP A 209 -10.49 -0.84 -23.23
N ASP A 210 -9.38 -1.51 -22.92
CA ASP A 210 -8.94 -2.72 -23.59
C ASP A 210 -9.64 -3.98 -23.05
N PRO A 211 -10.41 -4.74 -23.88
CA PRO A 211 -11.08 -5.97 -23.43
C PRO A 211 -10.14 -7.04 -22.88
N VAL A 212 -8.87 -7.08 -23.35
CA VAL A 212 -7.88 -8.07 -22.92
C VAL A 212 -7.49 -7.85 -21.47
N TRP A 213 -7.26 -6.60 -21.08
CA TRP A 213 -6.75 -6.25 -19.75
C TRP A 213 -7.83 -5.85 -18.75
N ARG A 214 -9.05 -5.54 -19.23
CA ARG A 214 -10.14 -5.03 -18.40
C ARG A 214 -10.48 -5.92 -17.22
N ALA A 215 -10.57 -7.22 -17.42
CA ALA A 215 -10.98 -8.14 -16.37
C ALA A 215 -9.96 -8.26 -15.24
N SER A 216 -8.67 -8.20 -15.56
CA SER A 216 -7.58 -8.41 -14.60
C SER A 216 -7.04 -7.12 -13.99
N TRP A 217 -6.92 -6.04 -14.79
CA TRP A 217 -6.16 -4.86 -14.39
C TRP A 217 -6.98 -3.58 -14.17
N CYS A 218 -8.18 -3.45 -14.79
CA CYS A 218 -8.98 -2.24 -14.67
C CYS A 218 -9.31 -1.90 -13.20
N ARG A 219 -9.68 -2.92 -12.41
CA ARG A 219 -9.93 -2.74 -10.97
C ARG A 219 -8.67 -2.25 -10.23
N THR A 220 -7.53 -2.89 -10.46
CA THR A 220 -6.27 -2.57 -9.81
C THR A 220 -5.85 -1.12 -10.07
N PHE A 221 -5.77 -0.71 -11.35
CA PHE A 221 -5.37 0.65 -11.67
C PHE A 221 -6.40 1.70 -11.29
N SER A 222 -7.69 1.35 -11.25
CA SER A 222 -8.71 2.24 -10.69
C SER A 222 -8.49 2.49 -9.20
N PHE A 223 -8.12 1.47 -8.43
CA PHE A 223 -7.76 1.65 -7.02
C PHE A 223 -6.50 2.50 -6.85
N ARG A 224 -5.48 2.32 -7.70
CA ARG A 224 -4.28 3.17 -7.66
C ARG A 224 -4.62 4.62 -7.93
N LEU A 225 -5.45 4.88 -8.95
CA LEU A 225 -5.89 6.23 -9.29
C LEU A 225 -6.72 6.87 -8.17
N LEU A 226 -7.71 6.14 -7.61
CA LEU A 226 -8.46 6.60 -6.44
C LEU A 226 -7.55 6.91 -5.27
N GLY A 227 -6.51 6.10 -5.08
CA GLY A 227 -5.50 6.30 -4.07
C GLY A 227 -4.75 7.61 -4.22
N VAL A 228 -4.17 7.86 -5.38
CA VAL A 228 -3.49 9.12 -5.66
C VAL A 228 -4.43 10.32 -5.50
N MET A 229 -5.67 10.20 -6.00
CA MET A 229 -6.67 11.26 -5.85
C MET A 229 -6.99 11.55 -4.38
N SER A 230 -7.09 10.53 -3.53
CA SER A 230 -7.33 10.73 -2.10
C SER A 230 -6.18 11.45 -1.41
N VAL A 231 -4.93 11.14 -1.78
CA VAL A 231 -3.75 11.83 -1.25
C VAL A 231 -3.74 13.29 -1.68
N ILE A 232 -4.01 13.58 -2.95
CA ILE A 232 -4.08 14.95 -3.47
C ILE A 232 -5.21 15.72 -2.75
N ASP A 233 -6.40 15.14 -2.63
CA ASP A 233 -7.52 15.79 -1.93
C ASP A 233 -7.17 16.12 -0.47
N TRP A 234 -6.48 15.20 0.20
CA TRP A 234 -6.05 15.41 1.57
C TRP A 234 -5.06 16.57 1.73
N PHE A 235 -4.01 16.60 0.92
CA PHE A 235 -2.93 17.59 1.08
C PHE A 235 -3.28 18.96 0.49
N VAL A 236 -4.15 19.03 -0.53
CA VAL A 236 -4.50 20.27 -1.22
C VAL A 236 -5.70 20.99 -0.55
N GLN A 237 -6.64 20.25 0.06
CA GLN A 237 -7.80 20.87 0.73
C GLN A 237 -7.47 21.89 1.82
N PRO A 238 -6.49 21.70 2.71
CA PRO A 238 -6.16 22.67 3.74
C PRO A 238 -5.73 24.02 3.15
N LEU A 239 -5.02 24.01 2.03
CA LEU A 239 -4.54 25.21 1.34
C LEU A 239 -5.70 26.07 0.80
N VAL A 240 -6.75 25.42 0.30
CA VAL A 240 -7.93 26.13 -0.23
C VAL A 240 -8.83 26.66 0.89
N LYS A 241 -8.92 25.94 2.02
CA LYS A 241 -9.75 26.38 3.16
C LYS A 241 -9.15 27.59 3.88
N ASP A 242 -7.83 27.68 3.95
CA ASP A 242 -7.15 28.84 4.57
C ASP A 242 -7.29 30.11 3.71
N GLU A 243 -7.47 30.00 2.39
CA GLU A 243 -7.74 31.16 1.51
C GLU A 243 -9.07 31.85 1.81
N PHE A 244 -10.05 31.10 2.37
CA PHE A 244 -11.39 31.62 2.69
C PHE A 244 -11.63 31.84 4.18
N ALA A 245 -10.64 31.60 5.03
CA ALA A 245 -10.74 31.95 6.44
C ALA A 245 -10.57 33.45 6.61
N ASP A 246 -11.66 34.17 6.86
CA ASP A 246 -11.75 35.61 7.13
C ASP A 246 -11.04 36.03 8.45
N SER A 247 -9.87 35.46 8.75
CA SER A 247 -9.08 35.87 9.88
C SER A 247 -8.05 36.95 9.47
N PRO A 248 -8.02 38.11 10.13
CA PRO A 248 -7.01 39.15 9.87
C PRO A 248 -5.58 38.63 10.02
N LEU A 249 -5.36 37.55 10.77
CA LEU A 249 -4.06 36.89 10.95
C LEU A 249 -3.68 35.97 9.75
N SER A 250 -4.63 35.55 8.92
CA SER A 250 -4.33 34.76 7.71
C SER A 250 -3.65 35.60 6.62
N THR A 251 -3.89 36.89 6.62
CA THR A 251 -3.28 37.86 5.68
C THR A 251 -1.77 37.98 5.87
N PHE A 252 -1.25 37.80 7.09
CA PHE A 252 0.19 37.85 7.37
C PHE A 252 0.96 36.59 6.95
N LYS A 253 0.31 35.43 6.95
CA LYS A 253 0.91 34.15 6.47
C LYS A 253 0.91 34.04 4.95
N ARG A 254 0.13 34.87 4.26
CA ARG A 254 -0.03 34.84 2.79
C ARG A 254 1.22 35.30 2.01
N HIS A 255 2.11 36.09 2.62
CA HIS A 255 3.26 36.68 1.92
C HIS A 255 4.52 35.79 1.90
N ASP A 256 4.56 34.73 2.73
CA ASP A 256 5.72 33.83 2.81
C ASP A 256 5.46 32.41 2.23
N SER A 257 4.29 32.17 1.62
CA SER A 257 4.04 30.87 1.02
C SER A 257 4.80 30.78 -0.31
N VAL A 258 5.84 29.99 -0.30
CA VAL A 258 6.61 29.52 -1.48
C VAL A 258 5.70 28.94 -2.59
N TRP A 259 4.41 28.79 -2.29
CA TRP A 259 3.36 28.19 -3.14
C TRP A 259 2.82 29.12 -4.22
N ASP A 260 2.92 30.45 -4.07
CA ASP A 260 2.25 31.41 -4.95
C ASP A 260 2.79 31.45 -6.39
N ASN A 261 3.94 30.79 -6.67
CA ASN A 261 4.58 30.84 -8.00
C ASN A 261 4.94 29.48 -8.60
N ASN A 262 4.53 28.35 -8.01
CA ASN A 262 4.82 27.05 -8.59
C ASN A 262 3.69 26.61 -9.55
N PRO A 263 3.94 26.53 -10.87
CA PRO A 263 2.91 26.13 -11.84
C PRO A 263 2.29 24.75 -11.56
N ILE A 264 3.02 23.87 -10.84
CA ILE A 264 2.58 22.52 -10.51
C ILE A 264 1.52 22.56 -9.41
N ASP A 265 1.68 23.43 -8.41
CA ASP A 265 0.70 23.56 -7.33
C ASP A 265 -0.64 24.07 -7.86
N HIS A 266 -0.61 25.02 -8.80
CA HIS A 266 -1.81 25.47 -9.48
C HIS A 266 -2.48 24.35 -10.31
N LYS A 267 -1.69 23.48 -10.95
CA LYS A 267 -2.22 22.30 -11.65
C LYS A 267 -2.87 21.32 -10.68
N LEU A 268 -2.26 21.08 -9.51
CA LEU A 268 -2.84 20.22 -8.48
C LEU A 268 -4.12 20.79 -7.88
N GLN A 269 -4.21 22.09 -7.65
CA GLN A 269 -5.44 22.74 -7.21
C GLN A 269 -6.55 22.59 -8.25
N THR A 270 -6.21 22.77 -9.53
CA THR A 270 -7.15 22.57 -10.65
C THR A 270 -7.60 21.11 -10.72
N LEU A 271 -6.66 20.18 -10.59
CA LEU A 271 -6.93 18.75 -10.55
C LEU A 271 -7.87 18.40 -9.39
N ASN A 272 -7.59 18.90 -8.18
CA ASN A 272 -8.39 18.65 -6.99
C ASN A 272 -9.87 19.00 -7.19
N ARG A 273 -10.17 20.09 -7.90
CA ARG A 273 -11.54 20.47 -8.27
C ARG A 273 -12.25 19.45 -9.18
N THR A 274 -11.50 18.65 -9.91
CA THR A 274 -12.01 17.65 -10.86
C THR A 274 -12.06 16.23 -10.33
N ILE A 275 -11.43 15.96 -9.18
CA ILE A 275 -11.30 14.63 -8.57
C ILE A 275 -12.65 13.92 -8.44
N GLU A 276 -13.66 14.61 -7.94
CA GLU A 276 -14.98 14.00 -7.76
C GLU A 276 -15.62 13.55 -9.09
N GLY A 277 -15.47 14.36 -10.13
CA GLY A 277 -15.94 14.02 -11.48
C GLY A 277 -15.19 12.83 -12.07
N ARG A 278 -13.88 12.74 -11.80
CA ARG A 278 -13.06 11.62 -12.26
C ARG A 278 -13.40 10.33 -11.53
N ALA A 279 -13.55 10.38 -10.20
CA ALA A 279 -13.98 9.24 -9.40
C ALA A 279 -15.36 8.71 -9.85
N ARG A 280 -16.31 9.60 -10.15
CA ARG A 280 -17.62 9.20 -10.71
C ARG A 280 -17.48 8.37 -11.99
N ARG A 281 -16.61 8.78 -12.91
CA ARG A 281 -16.37 8.03 -14.16
C ARG A 281 -15.80 6.64 -13.88
N ILE A 282 -14.89 6.51 -12.91
CA ILE A 282 -14.37 5.20 -12.47
C ILE A 282 -15.53 4.32 -11.96
N PHE A 283 -16.39 4.86 -11.11
CA PHE A 283 -17.54 4.11 -10.57
C PHE A 283 -18.58 3.73 -11.63
N GLU A 284 -18.76 4.56 -12.67
CA GLU A 284 -19.57 4.21 -13.84
C GLU A 284 -18.95 3.05 -14.63
N ILE A 285 -17.64 3.07 -14.86
CA ILE A 285 -16.92 1.97 -15.49
C ILE A 285 -17.09 0.68 -14.67
N TRP A 286 -16.94 0.73 -13.35
CA TRP A 286 -17.14 -0.42 -12.49
C TRP A 286 -18.57 -0.96 -12.54
N ARG A 287 -19.56 -0.08 -12.48
CA ARG A 287 -20.97 -0.47 -12.57
C ARG A 287 -21.29 -1.17 -13.88
N ASN A 288 -20.69 -0.71 -14.97
CA ASN A 288 -20.93 -1.28 -16.29
C ASN A 288 -20.21 -2.62 -16.51
N HIS A 289 -19.00 -2.75 -16.00
CA HIS A 289 -18.16 -3.93 -16.25
C HIS A 289 -18.17 -4.97 -15.11
N PHE A 290 -18.47 -4.54 -13.89
CA PHE A 290 -18.49 -5.38 -12.68
C PHE A 290 -19.78 -5.20 -11.86
N PRO A 291 -20.96 -5.34 -12.49
CA PRO A 291 -22.25 -4.97 -11.84
C PRO A 291 -22.59 -5.80 -10.61
N ALA A 292 -22.04 -7.00 -10.49
CA ALA A 292 -22.27 -7.92 -9.37
C ALA A 292 -21.21 -7.78 -8.25
N ASP A 293 -20.25 -6.88 -8.38
CA ASP A 293 -19.19 -6.71 -7.39
C ASP A 293 -19.64 -5.70 -6.30
N ASP A 294 -20.17 -6.23 -5.21
CA ASP A 294 -20.61 -5.43 -4.08
C ASP A 294 -19.49 -4.71 -3.34
N GLN A 295 -18.26 -5.21 -3.41
CA GLN A 295 -17.11 -4.52 -2.82
C GLN A 295 -16.82 -3.21 -3.58
N LEU A 296 -16.89 -3.21 -4.90
CA LEU A 296 -16.71 -1.99 -5.68
C LEU A 296 -17.85 -0.98 -5.45
N ARG A 297 -19.08 -1.47 -5.23
CA ARG A 297 -20.21 -0.62 -4.84
C ARG A 297 -20.00 0.01 -3.46
N LEU A 298 -19.45 -0.76 -2.50
CA LEU A 298 -19.13 -0.25 -1.18
C LEU A 298 -18.07 0.85 -1.24
N VAL A 299 -17.03 0.67 -2.07
CA VAL A 299 -16.01 1.70 -2.30
C VAL A 299 -16.61 2.98 -2.86
N ALA A 300 -17.49 2.87 -3.83
CA ALA A 300 -18.17 4.03 -4.40
C ALA A 300 -19.07 4.76 -3.39
N ALA A 301 -19.73 4.01 -2.52
CA ALA A 301 -20.54 4.56 -1.42
C ALA A 301 -19.64 5.25 -0.37
N ASP A 302 -18.54 4.64 0.04
CA ASP A 302 -17.57 5.23 0.95
C ASP A 302 -17.00 6.55 0.40
N TRP A 303 -16.64 6.57 -0.88
CA TRP A 303 -16.22 7.80 -1.55
C TRP A 303 -17.29 8.88 -1.51
N GLY A 304 -18.54 8.51 -1.84
CA GLY A 304 -19.67 9.42 -1.76
C GLY A 304 -19.92 9.96 -0.35
N TRP A 305 -19.79 9.11 0.67
CA TRP A 305 -19.90 9.49 2.08
C TRP A 305 -18.88 10.55 2.47
N VAL A 306 -17.64 10.33 2.10
CA VAL A 306 -16.55 11.24 2.41
C VAL A 306 -16.68 12.58 1.70
N HIS A 307 -17.10 12.58 0.43
CA HIS A 307 -17.24 13.79 -0.40
C HIS A 307 -18.63 14.44 -0.31
N GLY A 308 -19.38 14.17 0.76
CA GLY A 308 -20.62 14.88 1.09
C GLY A 308 -21.89 14.39 0.39
N ARG A 309 -21.84 13.35 -0.44
CA ARG A 309 -23.00 12.72 -1.08
C ARG A 309 -23.66 11.68 -0.16
N ARG A 310 -23.94 12.09 1.08
CA ARG A 310 -24.35 11.19 2.17
C ARG A 310 -25.68 10.49 1.89
N ALA A 311 -26.65 11.18 1.31
CA ALA A 311 -27.95 10.58 1.04
C ALA A 311 -27.84 9.38 0.08
N GLN A 312 -27.05 9.52 -0.99
CA GLN A 312 -26.79 8.43 -1.92
C GLN A 312 -25.99 7.31 -1.25
N ALA A 313 -24.92 7.65 -0.53
CA ALA A 313 -24.10 6.68 0.18
C ALA A 313 -24.91 5.87 1.19
N LEU A 314 -25.81 6.50 1.95
CA LEU A 314 -26.71 5.80 2.88
C LEU A 314 -27.67 4.85 2.17
N SER A 315 -28.18 5.24 0.99
CA SER A 315 -29.02 4.35 0.18
C SER A 315 -28.25 3.10 -0.25
N ASP A 316 -27.01 3.30 -0.73
CA ASP A 316 -26.13 2.22 -1.16
C ASP A 316 -25.71 1.33 0.03
N TYR A 317 -25.43 1.92 1.20
CA TYR A 317 -25.11 1.18 2.42
C TYR A 317 -26.27 0.29 2.89
N ARG A 318 -27.51 0.79 2.89
CA ARG A 318 -28.69 0.01 3.28
C ARG A 318 -28.91 -1.18 2.35
N GLU A 319 -28.73 -0.98 1.06
CA GLU A 319 -28.84 -2.07 0.09
C GLU A 319 -27.73 -3.11 0.31
N LEU A 320 -26.49 -2.68 0.52
CA LEU A 320 -25.36 -3.55 0.81
C LEU A 320 -25.51 -4.26 2.16
N GLN A 321 -26.00 -3.56 3.19
CA GLN A 321 -26.21 -4.11 4.52
C GLN A 321 -27.24 -5.25 4.51
N SER A 322 -28.27 -5.17 3.67
CA SER A 322 -29.25 -6.25 3.54
C SER A 322 -28.64 -7.55 2.97
N ARG A 323 -27.52 -7.48 2.26
CA ARG A 323 -26.80 -8.61 1.66
C ARG A 323 -25.56 -9.02 2.45
N HIS A 324 -24.90 -8.05 3.06
CA HIS A 324 -23.61 -8.19 3.76
C HIS A 324 -23.67 -7.46 5.11
N PRO A 325 -24.51 -7.90 6.06
CA PRO A 325 -24.65 -7.22 7.35
C PRO A 325 -23.33 -7.14 8.12
N GLU A 326 -22.47 -8.14 7.97
CA GLU A 326 -21.16 -8.22 8.63
C GLU A 326 -20.21 -7.05 8.29
N TRP A 327 -20.42 -6.36 7.17
CA TRP A 327 -19.60 -5.19 6.78
C TRP A 327 -19.97 -3.92 7.53
N PHE A 328 -21.09 -3.93 8.27
CA PHE A 328 -21.69 -2.73 8.83
C PHE A 328 -21.91 -2.77 10.35
N PHE A 329 -21.63 -3.89 11.02
CA PHE A 329 -21.81 -3.99 12.47
C PHE A 329 -20.89 -3.08 13.29
N ARG A 330 -19.81 -2.58 12.68
CA ARG A 330 -18.85 -1.69 13.32
C ARG A 330 -18.53 -0.52 12.42
N PRO A 331 -18.23 0.64 13.02
CA PRO A 331 -17.74 1.76 12.23
C PRO A 331 -16.40 1.42 11.60
N VAL A 332 -16.17 1.88 10.39
CA VAL A 332 -14.92 1.67 9.65
C VAL A 332 -14.31 3.02 9.33
N ALA A 333 -13.08 3.24 9.77
CA ALA A 333 -12.33 4.44 9.41
C ALA A 333 -12.14 4.47 7.89
N LEU A 334 -12.56 5.56 7.27
CA LEU A 334 -12.44 5.69 5.84
C LEU A 334 -11.02 6.14 5.49
N PRO A 335 -10.42 5.56 4.45
CA PRO A 335 -8.99 5.58 4.19
C PRO A 335 -8.42 6.91 3.73
N GLN A 336 -9.09 8.01 3.97
CA GLN A 336 -8.67 9.32 3.47
C GLN A 336 -7.56 9.99 4.27
N GLN A 337 -6.95 9.31 5.24
CA GLN A 337 -6.10 10.06 6.16
C GLN A 337 -4.67 9.55 6.23
N PRO A 338 -3.76 10.22 5.49
CA PRO A 338 -2.33 10.11 5.71
C PRO A 338 -1.90 10.46 7.13
N ALA A 339 -2.70 11.30 7.83
CA ALA A 339 -2.39 11.79 9.17
C ALA A 339 -2.34 10.71 10.27
N LEU A 340 -2.87 9.52 10.01
CA LEU A 340 -2.73 8.38 10.92
C LEU A 340 -1.58 7.45 10.54
N THR A 341 -0.87 7.74 9.46
CA THR A 341 0.33 7.01 9.09
C THR A 341 1.53 7.72 9.71
N PRO A 342 2.21 7.09 10.68
CA PRO A 342 3.40 7.69 11.26
C PRO A 342 4.50 7.84 10.21
N ASP A 343 5.29 8.90 10.31
CA ASP A 343 6.53 9.00 9.55
C ASP A 343 7.42 7.79 9.89
N PRO A 344 7.76 6.94 8.95
CA PRO A 344 8.54 5.73 9.22
C PRO A 344 9.98 5.98 9.66
N ARG A 345 10.50 7.17 9.39
CA ARG A 345 11.78 7.61 9.95
C ARG A 345 11.71 7.74 11.47
N LEU A 346 10.51 7.99 11.98
CA LEU A 346 10.18 8.07 13.40
C LEU A 346 9.72 6.71 13.97
N ALA A 347 9.40 5.74 13.10
CA ALA A 347 8.93 4.41 13.53
C ALA A 347 9.94 3.61 14.35
N ARG A 348 11.24 3.91 14.26
CA ARG A 348 12.28 3.29 15.10
C ARG A 348 12.11 3.65 16.60
N ASN A 349 11.41 4.75 16.91
CA ASN A 349 11.12 5.20 18.27
C ASN A 349 9.60 5.36 18.51
N SER A 350 8.76 4.73 17.70
CA SER A 350 7.32 4.92 17.78
C SER A 350 6.71 4.11 18.93
N GLU A 351 5.82 4.75 19.66
CA GLU A 351 4.95 4.06 20.62
C GLU A 351 3.66 3.66 19.91
N VAL A 352 3.19 2.45 20.22
CA VAL A 352 1.87 2.00 19.78
C VAL A 352 0.84 2.54 20.75
N TYR A 353 -0.14 3.28 20.24
CA TYR A 353 -1.27 3.76 21.04
C TYR A 353 -2.52 3.02 20.64
N THR A 354 -3.29 2.60 21.61
CA THR A 354 -4.65 2.14 21.37
C THR A 354 -5.59 3.35 21.41
N VAL A 355 -6.32 3.57 20.35
CA VAL A 355 -7.37 4.60 20.25
C VAL A 355 -8.71 3.93 20.49
N ARG A 356 -9.48 4.47 21.45
CA ARG A 356 -10.88 4.15 21.65
C ARG A 356 -11.70 5.40 21.46
N CYS A 357 -12.81 5.28 20.74
CA CYS A 357 -13.74 6.40 20.57
C CYS A 357 -15.16 5.90 20.28
N GLN A 358 -16.14 6.81 20.41
CA GLN A 358 -17.48 6.59 19.92
C GLN A 358 -17.63 7.23 18.53
N VAL A 359 -18.24 6.50 17.62
CA VAL A 359 -18.55 6.99 16.28
C VAL A 359 -20.05 7.15 16.17
N ASN A 360 -20.52 8.38 15.97
CA ASN A 360 -21.93 8.66 15.86
C ASN A 360 -22.50 8.29 14.46
N THR A 361 -23.81 8.40 14.31
CA THR A 361 -24.52 8.09 13.06
C THR A 361 -24.10 8.95 11.86
N TRP A 362 -23.36 10.03 12.07
CA TRP A 362 -22.79 10.89 11.04
C TRP A 362 -21.36 10.51 10.66
N GLY A 363 -20.82 9.43 11.24
CA GLY A 363 -19.44 9.01 11.02
C GLY A 363 -18.41 9.97 11.63
N ARG A 364 -18.78 10.71 12.68
CA ARG A 364 -17.90 11.61 13.44
C ARG A 364 -17.55 10.98 14.77
N VAL A 365 -16.34 11.22 15.21
CA VAL A 365 -15.84 10.69 16.49
C VAL A 365 -16.17 11.63 17.65
N SER A 366 -16.49 11.03 18.79
CA SER A 366 -16.57 11.64 20.11
C SER A 366 -15.81 10.78 21.10
N GLU A 367 -15.58 11.30 22.31
CA GLU A 367 -15.01 10.53 23.44
C GLU A 367 -13.71 9.80 23.10
N ILE A 368 -12.74 10.53 22.52
CA ILE A 368 -11.47 9.95 22.11
C ILE A 368 -10.58 9.71 23.33
N GLU A 369 -10.30 8.45 23.59
CA GLU A 369 -9.34 7.97 24.58
C GLU A 369 -8.11 7.42 23.88
N LEU A 370 -6.93 7.77 24.37
CA LEU A 370 -5.64 7.26 23.87
C LEU A 370 -4.89 6.63 25.02
N SER A 371 -4.40 5.42 24.84
CA SER A 371 -3.63 4.68 25.83
C SER A 371 -2.25 4.28 25.24
N PRO A 372 -1.14 4.39 26.01
CA PRO A 372 -1.06 4.82 27.42
C PRO A 372 -1.20 6.33 27.59
N GLU A 373 -1.80 6.72 28.72
CA GLU A 373 -1.91 8.13 29.11
C GLU A 373 -0.52 8.72 29.41
N GLY A 374 -0.33 10.00 29.03
CA GLY A 374 0.90 10.75 29.33
C GLY A 374 2.00 10.64 28.29
N ALA A 375 1.79 9.93 27.18
CA ALA A 375 2.73 9.90 26.08
C ALA A 375 2.79 11.27 25.34
N THR A 376 3.99 11.65 24.90
CA THR A 376 4.21 12.85 24.09
C THR A 376 3.46 12.71 22.75
N GLY A 377 2.93 13.83 22.21
CA GLY A 377 2.21 13.79 20.93
C GLY A 377 0.71 13.41 20.98
N LEU A 378 0.17 12.98 22.14
CA LEU A 378 -1.24 12.61 22.28
C LEU A 378 -2.23 13.71 21.87
N ALA A 379 -1.90 14.96 22.10
CA ALA A 379 -2.75 16.09 21.74
C ALA A 379 -2.87 16.23 20.22
N VAL A 380 -1.75 16.03 19.50
CA VAL A 380 -1.69 16.07 18.05
C VAL A 380 -2.45 14.88 17.47
N ALA A 381 -2.17 13.67 17.97
CA ALA A 381 -2.87 12.45 17.53
C ALA A 381 -4.38 12.57 17.76
N ARG A 382 -4.82 13.09 18.92
CA ARG A 382 -6.25 13.31 19.23
C ARG A 382 -6.89 14.33 18.29
N ARG A 383 -6.18 15.43 17.94
CA ARG A 383 -6.67 16.42 17.00
C ARG A 383 -6.82 15.81 15.61
N GLN A 384 -5.80 15.12 15.12
CA GLN A 384 -5.82 14.45 13.82
C GLN A 384 -6.94 13.42 13.75
N PHE A 385 -7.11 12.61 14.82
CA PHE A 385 -8.13 11.57 14.84
C PHE A 385 -9.56 12.14 14.80
N ARG A 386 -9.81 13.35 15.29
CA ARG A 386 -11.11 14.05 15.17
C ARG A 386 -11.53 14.33 13.73
N GLU A 387 -10.58 14.42 12.82
CA GLU A 387 -10.84 14.68 11.41
C GLU A 387 -11.12 13.40 10.61
N VAL A 388 -10.87 12.22 11.21
CA VAL A 388 -11.17 10.93 10.58
C VAL A 388 -12.66 10.82 10.31
N LYS A 389 -13.00 10.47 9.08
CA LYS A 389 -14.38 10.16 8.70
C LYS A 389 -14.58 8.66 8.76
N PHE A 390 -15.73 8.27 9.26
CA PHE A 390 -16.06 6.86 9.41
C PHE A 390 -17.31 6.53 8.59
N ARG A 391 -17.30 5.32 8.01
CA ARG A 391 -18.55 4.66 7.66
C ARG A 391 -19.29 4.36 8.96
N PRO A 392 -20.54 4.79 9.13
CA PRO A 392 -21.28 4.52 10.36
C PRO A 392 -21.62 3.05 10.50
N ALA A 393 -21.91 2.63 11.73
CA ALA A 393 -22.42 1.30 12.01
C ALA A 393 -23.93 1.23 11.82
N PHE A 394 -24.43 0.03 11.54
CA PHE A 394 -25.84 -0.30 11.46
C PHE A 394 -26.16 -1.43 12.44
N ASP A 395 -27.32 -1.38 13.03
CA ASP A 395 -27.83 -2.49 13.85
C ASP A 395 -28.43 -3.61 12.98
N ALA A 396 -28.93 -4.64 13.63
CA ALA A 396 -29.56 -5.77 12.95
C ALA A 396 -30.85 -5.41 12.20
N SER A 397 -31.48 -4.28 12.52
CA SER A 397 -32.67 -3.77 11.82
C SER A 397 -32.34 -2.90 10.60
N GLY A 398 -31.04 -2.57 10.39
CA GLY A 398 -30.59 -1.69 9.32
C GLY A 398 -30.68 -0.20 9.66
N GLU A 399 -30.83 0.14 10.93
CA GLU A 399 -30.82 1.51 11.41
C GLU A 399 -29.39 1.93 11.83
N LEU A 400 -29.10 3.21 11.62
CA LEU A 400 -27.82 3.79 12.01
C LEU A 400 -27.71 3.85 13.54
N VAL A 401 -26.60 3.34 14.06
CA VAL A 401 -26.32 3.35 15.49
C VAL A 401 -24.97 3.99 15.80
N GLU A 402 -24.90 4.59 16.96
CA GLU A 402 -23.63 4.98 17.56
C GLU A 402 -22.91 3.72 18.04
N ALA A 403 -21.63 3.60 17.71
CA ALA A 403 -20.86 2.40 18.07
C ALA A 403 -19.41 2.74 18.40
N ALA A 404 -18.83 1.91 19.26
CA ALA A 404 -17.44 2.03 19.65
C ALA A 404 -16.51 1.61 18.51
N PHE A 405 -15.40 2.33 18.40
CA PHE A 405 -14.27 2.00 17.53
C PHE A 405 -13.01 1.88 18.37
N GLU A 406 -12.24 0.83 18.12
CA GLU A 406 -10.95 0.60 18.74
C GLU A 406 -9.94 0.19 17.70
N ALA A 407 -8.77 0.81 17.70
CA ALA A 407 -7.65 0.45 16.84
C ALA A 407 -6.31 0.83 17.47
N ASP A 408 -5.28 0.08 17.10
CA ASP A 408 -3.92 0.46 17.41
C ASP A 408 -3.39 1.42 16.34
N ILE A 409 -2.85 2.54 16.79
CA ILE A 409 -2.16 3.51 15.96
C ILE A 409 -0.72 3.65 16.42
N VAL A 410 0.17 3.88 15.49
CA VAL A 410 1.58 4.16 15.79
C VAL A 410 1.73 5.67 15.88
N GLY A 411 2.08 6.17 17.05
CA GLY A 411 2.30 7.58 17.31
C GLY A 411 3.77 7.96 17.17
N ILE A 412 4.01 9.23 16.90
CA ILE A 412 5.35 9.80 16.83
C ILE A 412 5.72 10.26 18.24
N ARG A 413 6.89 9.83 18.71
CA ARG A 413 7.53 10.43 19.87
C ARG A 413 8.23 11.70 19.41
N ASP A 414 7.85 12.86 19.98
CA ASP A 414 8.55 14.13 19.78
C ASP A 414 10.02 14.04 20.20
#